data_39a66111f92072c9eba704b1ebeaf33e
#
_entry.id   39a66111f92072c9eba704b1ebeaf33e
#
_cell.length_a   1.000
_cell.length_b   1.000
_cell.length_c   1.000
_cell.angle_alpha   90.00
_cell.angle_beta   90.00
_cell.angle_gamma   90.00
#
_symmetry.space_group_name_H-M   'P 1'
#
loop_
_entity.id
_entity.type
_entity.pdbx_description
1 polymer ?
#
loop_
_entity_poly.entity_id
_entity_poly.type
_entity_poly.pdbx_seq_one_letter_code
_entity_poly.pdbx_strand_id
1 'polypeptide(L)' 'MLLTIDIGNTNMVLGVFDRETIVEHWRISTVPDRTADEIAVVLHGLFEQSGVIRESDLHGISLCSTVPSVLHEIGRAHV' A
#
# COMPACT_ATOMS: atom_id res chain seq x y z
N MET A 1 -6.49 -11.61 2.90
CA MET A 1 -5.07 -11.21 2.87
C MET A 1 -4.87 -9.88 3.58
N LEU A 2 -3.69 -9.64 4.08
CA LEU A 2 -3.33 -8.41 4.79
C LEU A 2 -2.33 -7.62 3.96
N LEU A 3 -2.63 -6.34 3.70
CA LEU A 3 -1.68 -5.41 3.09
C LEU A 3 -0.90 -4.70 4.18
N THR A 4 0.42 -4.77 4.12
CA THR A 4 1.30 -4.02 5.01
C THR A 4 1.99 -2.91 4.23
N ILE A 5 2.07 -1.73 4.81
CA ILE A 5 2.73 -0.58 4.19
C ILE A 5 3.68 0.03 5.21
N ASP A 6 4.96 0.04 4.88
CA ASP A 6 6.00 0.68 5.68
C ASP A 6 6.49 1.92 4.92
N ILE A 7 6.24 3.09 5.47
CA ILE A 7 6.49 4.36 4.80
C ILE A 7 7.71 5.04 5.41
N GLY A 8 8.80 5.06 4.65
CA GLY A 8 10.00 5.81 5.00
C GLY A 8 10.03 7.17 4.29
N ASN A 9 11.10 7.94 4.54
CA ASN A 9 11.26 9.26 3.94
C ASN A 9 11.44 9.22 2.43
N THR A 10 12.06 8.18 1.90
CA THR A 10 12.39 8.06 0.47
C THR A 10 11.63 6.95 -0.24
N ASN A 11 11.29 5.89 0.48
CA ASN A 11 10.62 4.73 -0.11
C ASN A 11 9.49 4.22 0.77
N MET A 12 8.48 3.66 0.11
CA MET A 12 7.43 2.88 0.74
C MET A 12 7.62 1.42 0.35
N VAL A 13 7.57 0.53 1.33
CA VAL A 13 7.62 -0.92 1.09
C VAL A 13 6.24 -1.51 1.38
N LEU A 14 5.66 -2.14 0.37
CA LEU A 14 4.34 -2.75 0.47
C LEU A 14 4.48 -4.26 0.43
N GLY A 15 3.73 -4.95 1.27
CA GLY A 15 3.69 -6.41 1.26
C GLY A 15 2.26 -6.89 1.40
N VAL A 16 1.93 -7.98 0.72
CA VAL A 16 0.65 -8.65 0.89
C VAL A 16 0.90 -10.02 1.47
N PHE A 17 0.25 -10.31 2.59
CA PHE A 17 0.40 -11.56 3.31
C PHE A 17 -0.89 -12.37 3.26
N ASP A 18 -0.75 -13.64 2.99
CA ASP A 18 -1.79 -14.64 3.24
C ASP A 18 -1.34 -15.42 4.47
N ARG A 19 -1.94 -15.10 5.64
CA ARG A 19 -1.49 -15.60 6.93
C ARG A 19 -0.04 -15.18 7.19
N GLU A 20 0.90 -16.12 7.30
CA GLU A 20 2.31 -15.83 7.54
C GLU A 20 3.15 -15.83 6.27
N THR A 21 2.53 -16.09 5.12
CA THR A 21 3.23 -16.18 3.83
C THR A 21 3.12 -14.87 3.09
N ILE A 22 4.27 -14.32 2.67
CA ILE A 22 4.27 -13.16 1.80
C ILE A 22 3.93 -13.61 0.38
N VAL A 23 2.87 -13.03 -0.18
CA VAL A 23 2.38 -13.39 -1.52
C VAL A 23 3.01 -12.47 -2.56
N GLU A 24 3.14 -11.19 -2.23
CA GLU A 24 3.68 -10.18 -3.14
C GLU A 24 4.27 -9.03 -2.33
N HIS A 25 5.26 -8.35 -2.90
CA HIS A 25 5.83 -7.16 -2.28
C HIS A 25 6.31 -6.18 -3.35
N TRP A 26 6.31 -4.88 -2.99
CA TRP A 26 6.76 -3.82 -3.87
C TRP A 26 7.50 -2.75 -3.08
N ARG A 27 8.35 -2.01 -3.79
CA ARG A 27 8.98 -0.80 -3.28
C ARG A 27 8.69 0.34 -4.25
N ILE A 28 8.17 1.43 -3.72
CA ILE A 28 7.88 2.62 -4.52
C ILE A 28 8.44 3.85 -3.82
N SER A 29 8.60 4.95 -4.57
CA SER A 29 9.09 6.20 -4.00
C SER A 29 8.04 6.84 -3.09
N THR A 30 8.49 7.42 -1.99
CA THR A 30 7.62 8.24 -1.13
C THR A 30 7.48 9.63 -1.76
N VAL A 31 6.23 10.01 -2.02
CA VAL A 31 5.88 11.34 -2.53
C VAL A 31 4.90 11.97 -1.56
N PRO A 32 5.35 12.86 -0.65
CA PRO A 32 4.51 13.38 0.43
C PRO A 32 3.27 14.14 -0.05
N ASP A 33 3.34 14.77 -1.21
CA ASP A 33 2.24 15.58 -1.75
C ASP A 33 1.25 14.78 -2.59
N ARG A 34 1.39 13.46 -2.63
CA ARG A 34 0.49 12.60 -3.37
C ARG A 34 -0.91 12.63 -2.76
N THR A 35 -1.92 12.83 -3.61
CA THR A 35 -3.32 12.84 -3.16
C THR A 35 -3.84 11.42 -2.92
N ALA A 36 -4.98 11.31 -2.26
CA ALA A 36 -5.65 10.02 -2.05
C ALA A 36 -5.94 9.32 -3.39
N ASP A 37 -6.39 10.08 -4.38
CA ASP A 37 -6.69 9.53 -5.70
C ASP A 37 -5.43 8.98 -6.39
N GLU A 38 -4.31 9.69 -6.28
CA GLU A 38 -3.04 9.24 -6.85
C GLU A 38 -2.55 7.95 -6.17
N ILE A 39 -2.69 7.85 -4.85
CA ILE A 39 -2.32 6.65 -4.11
C ILE A 39 -3.21 5.47 -4.52
N ALA A 40 -4.51 5.71 -4.67
CA ALA A 40 -5.44 4.68 -5.12
C ALA A 40 -5.06 4.14 -6.51
N VAL A 41 -4.68 5.01 -7.43
CA VAL A 41 -4.23 4.61 -8.77
C VAL A 41 -2.98 3.74 -8.69
N VAL A 42 -2.00 4.12 -7.86
CA VAL A 42 -0.77 3.34 -7.69
C VAL A 42 -1.08 1.95 -7.14
N LEU A 43 -1.87 1.86 -6.08
CA LEU A 43 -2.22 0.57 -5.47
C LEU A 43 -2.97 -0.32 -6.46
N HIS A 44 -3.93 0.25 -7.17
CA HIS A 44 -4.71 -0.47 -8.16
C HIS A 44 -3.82 -1.05 -9.27
N GLY A 45 -2.89 -0.23 -9.77
CA GLY A 45 -1.93 -0.65 -10.79
C GLY A 45 -1.02 -1.78 -10.32
N LEU A 46 -0.56 -1.70 -9.07
CA LEU A 46 0.29 -2.76 -8.50
C LEU A 46 -0.47 -4.09 -8.38
N PHE A 47 -1.71 -4.05 -7.94
CA PHE A 47 -2.54 -5.26 -7.82
C PHE A 47 -2.84 -5.85 -9.19
N GLU A 48 -3.19 -5.05 -10.17
CA GLU A 48 -3.40 -5.53 -11.54
C GLU A 48 -2.13 -6.16 -12.13
N GLN A 49 -0.99 -5.51 -11.93
CA GLN A 49 0.28 -6.01 -12.43
C GLN A 49 0.64 -7.37 -11.82
N SER A 50 0.31 -7.59 -10.56
CA SER A 50 0.60 -8.87 -9.90
C SER A 50 -0.19 -10.03 -10.49
N GLY A 51 -1.42 -9.76 -10.94
CA GLY A 51 -2.31 -10.76 -11.52
C GLY A 51 -2.89 -11.76 -10.53
N VAL A 52 -2.46 -11.73 -9.27
CA VAL A 52 -2.87 -12.72 -8.25
C VAL A 52 -3.61 -12.08 -7.08
N ILE A 53 -3.56 -10.76 -6.93
CA ILE A 53 -4.16 -10.05 -5.81
C ILE A 53 -5.25 -9.14 -6.30
N ARG A 54 -6.42 -9.20 -5.64
CA ARG A 54 -7.55 -8.31 -5.87
C ARG A 54 -7.83 -7.52 -4.60
N GLU A 55 -8.32 -6.31 -4.73
CA GLU A 55 -8.69 -5.50 -3.56
C GLU A 55 -9.68 -6.23 -2.66
N SER A 56 -10.59 -6.99 -3.24
CA SER A 56 -11.57 -7.79 -2.50
C SER A 56 -10.95 -8.91 -1.65
N ASP A 57 -9.71 -9.30 -1.93
CA ASP A 57 -8.99 -10.31 -1.14
C ASP A 57 -8.43 -9.74 0.16
N LEU A 58 -8.34 -8.41 0.26
CA LEU A 58 -7.80 -7.75 1.44
C LEU A 58 -8.84 -7.64 2.54
N HIS A 59 -8.48 -7.99 3.76
CA HIS A 59 -9.34 -7.84 4.93
C HIS A 59 -8.78 -6.82 5.94
N GLY A 60 -7.63 -6.24 5.65
CA GLY A 60 -7.05 -5.21 6.52
C GLY A 60 -5.79 -4.60 5.93
N ILE A 61 -5.40 -3.47 6.53
CA ILE A 61 -4.16 -2.78 6.21
C ILE A 61 -3.43 -2.48 7.51
N SER A 62 -2.13 -2.79 7.54
CA SER A 62 -1.24 -2.40 8.63
C SER A 62 -0.29 -1.33 8.11
N LEU A 63 -0.29 -0.17 8.77
CA LEU A 63 0.50 0.98 8.36
C LEU A 63 1.53 1.33 9.42
N CYS A 64 2.77 1.63 8.98
CA CYS A 64 3.82 2.18 9.81
C CYS A 64 4.46 3.33 9.03
N SER A 65 4.55 4.52 9.64
CA SER A 65 5.05 5.69 8.91
C SER A 65 5.80 6.65 9.83
N THR A 66 6.89 7.21 9.28
CA THR A 66 7.56 8.39 9.82
C THR A 66 7.14 9.66 9.08
N VAL A 67 6.19 9.56 8.13
CA VAL A 67 5.68 10.66 7.30
C VAL A 67 4.16 10.72 7.46
N PRO A 68 3.64 11.43 8.48
CA PRO A 68 2.20 11.40 8.82
C PRO A 68 1.26 11.84 7.69
N SER A 69 1.66 12.81 6.87
CA SER A 69 0.84 13.28 5.75
C SER A 69 0.56 12.17 4.73
N VAL A 70 1.56 11.35 4.43
CA VAL A 70 1.42 10.21 3.52
C VAL A 70 0.49 9.17 4.12
N LEU A 71 0.64 8.88 5.41
CA LEU A 71 -0.22 7.94 6.12
C LEU A 71 -1.69 8.36 6.06
N HIS A 72 -1.97 9.66 6.23
CA HIS A 72 -3.32 10.19 6.15
C HIS A 72 -3.94 9.98 4.76
N GLU A 73 -3.19 10.27 3.71
CA GLU A 73 -3.67 10.10 2.32
C GLU A 73 -3.91 8.63 1.96
N ILE A 74 -3.07 7.72 2.43
CA ILE A 74 -3.28 6.28 2.23
C ILE A 74 -4.57 5.82 2.90
N GLY A 75 -4.83 6.28 4.11
CA GLY A 75 -6.07 5.96 4.81
C GLY A 75 -7.30 6.41 4.04
N ARG A 76 -7.27 7.59 3.43
CA ARG A 76 -8.35 8.11 2.61
C ARG A 76 -8.54 7.32 1.32
N ALA A 77 -7.46 6.90 0.70
CA ALA A 77 -7.51 6.16 -0.56
C ALA A 77 -8.12 4.76 -0.39
N HIS A 78 -8.00 4.18 0.79
CA HIS A 78 -8.52 2.85 1.07
C HIS A 78 -10.02 2.83 1.36
N VAL A 79 -10.58 3.94 1.77
CA VAL A 79 -12.02 4.05 2.09
C VAL A 79 -12.94 3.93 0.81
#